data_50f31296e531d007eaa74120e0678e24
#
_entry.id   50f31296e531d007eaa74120e0678e24
#
_cell.length_a   1.000
_cell.length_b   1.000
_cell.length_c   1.000
_cell.angle_alpha   90.00
_cell.angle_beta   90.00
_cell.angle_gamma   90.00
#
_symmetry.space_group_name_H-M   'P 1'
#
loop_
_entity.id
_entity.type
_entity.pdbx_description
1 polymer ?
#
loop_
_entity_poly.entity_id
_entity_poly.type
_entity_poly.pdbx_seq_one_letter_code
_entity_poly.pdbx_strand_id
1 'polypeptide(L)'
;MKKERILSEDSVLKIEEKIRDVEKTTSGEIVVAVTPASSRYLDIGISVSAFLSVFSAYICARFIPGSINEFITSLYSNYLPEVMLSFFLIFFFVFNLLFFLFPSLKFLFLSNGRKEAEIHKKAEQIFYQNHLDRTLDKTGILILLSLLEKKIYILADEGII
;
A
#
# COMPACT_ATOMS: atom_id res chain seq x y z
N MET A 1 15.69 13.33 -6.63
CA MET A 1 14.46 13.04 -5.86
C MET A 1 14.69 13.46 -4.42
N LYS A 2 13.95 14.46 -3.93
CA LYS A 2 14.05 14.93 -2.55
C LYS A 2 13.49 13.81 -1.66
N LYS A 3 14.35 13.19 -0.86
CA LYS A 3 13.96 12.22 0.18
C LYS A 3 13.16 13.06 1.19
N GLU A 4 11.82 12.97 1.17
CA GLU A 4 11.01 13.59 2.22
C GLU A 4 11.48 12.99 3.55
N ARG A 5 12.02 13.84 4.42
CA ARG A 5 12.37 13.43 5.78
C ARG A 5 11.07 13.19 6.53
N ILE A 6 10.75 11.92 6.73
CA ILE A 6 9.53 11.46 7.40
C ILE A 6 9.59 11.78 8.90
N LEU A 7 10.80 11.88 9.44
CA LEU A 7 11.07 12.22 10.84
C LEU A 7 11.78 13.57 10.94
N SER A 8 11.53 14.30 12.03
CA SER A 8 12.30 15.51 12.36
C SER A 8 13.75 15.14 12.70
N GLU A 9 14.69 16.04 12.45
CA GLU A 9 16.12 15.83 12.77
C GLU A 9 16.32 15.50 14.26
N ASP A 10 15.60 16.19 15.14
CA ASP A 10 15.65 15.93 16.60
C ASP A 10 15.17 14.51 16.96
N SER A 11 14.16 13.99 16.27
CA SER A 11 13.69 12.61 16.47
C SER A 11 14.70 11.58 15.99
N VAL A 12 15.36 11.84 14.86
CA VAL A 12 16.41 10.96 14.34
C VAL A 12 17.59 10.89 15.31
N LEU A 13 18.07 12.04 15.80
CA LEU A 13 19.16 12.11 16.76
C LEU A 13 18.86 11.35 18.06
N LYS A 14 17.64 11.49 18.59
CA LYS A 14 17.21 10.75 19.79
C LYS A 14 17.17 9.24 19.58
N ILE A 15 16.75 8.80 18.41
CA ILE A 15 16.73 7.37 18.05
C ILE A 15 18.16 6.84 17.94
N GLU A 16 19.03 7.56 17.23
CA GLU A 16 20.46 7.17 17.07
C GLU A 16 21.20 7.10 18.41
N GLU A 17 20.95 8.07 19.31
CA GLU A 17 21.53 8.04 20.65
C GLU A 17 21.10 6.80 21.43
N LYS A 18 19.79 6.46 21.38
CA LYS A 18 19.28 5.28 22.06
C LYS A 18 19.79 3.97 21.48
N ILE A 19 19.89 3.87 20.15
CA ILE A 19 20.49 2.71 19.49
C ILE A 19 21.93 2.53 19.97
N ARG A 20 22.75 3.57 19.93
CA ARG A 20 24.15 3.58 20.36
C ARG A 20 24.33 3.15 21.81
N ASP A 21 23.42 3.56 22.71
CA ASP A 21 23.46 3.19 24.11
C ASP A 21 23.14 1.70 24.31
N VAL A 22 22.20 1.15 23.55
CA VAL A 22 21.86 -0.28 23.60
C VAL A 22 22.98 -1.13 23.01
N GLU A 23 23.55 -0.74 21.88
CA GLU A 23 24.66 -1.44 21.22
C GLU A 23 25.94 -1.52 22.08
N LYS A 24 26.16 -0.58 23.00
CA LYS A 24 27.26 -0.66 23.99
C LYS A 24 27.11 -1.81 24.99
N THR A 25 25.87 -2.27 25.20
CA THR A 25 25.53 -3.29 26.20
C THR A 25 25.22 -4.65 25.57
N THR A 26 25.16 -4.73 24.26
CA THR A 26 24.82 -5.93 23.49
C THR A 26 25.80 -6.11 22.31
N SER A 27 26.02 -7.36 21.87
CA SER A 27 26.75 -7.66 20.64
C SER A 27 25.88 -7.52 19.37
N GLY A 28 24.62 -7.10 19.51
CA GLY A 28 23.68 -7.01 18.42
C GLY A 28 23.79 -5.69 17.65
N GLU A 29 23.73 -5.75 16.32
CA GLU A 29 23.64 -4.60 15.44
C GLU A 29 22.16 -4.25 15.20
N ILE A 30 21.73 -3.03 15.58
CA ILE A 30 20.34 -2.61 15.52
C ILE A 30 20.14 -1.56 14.42
N VAL A 31 19.30 -1.85 13.45
CA VAL A 31 18.91 -0.91 12.41
C VAL A 31 17.42 -0.54 12.56
N VAL A 32 17.13 0.74 12.63
CA VAL A 32 15.75 1.27 12.59
C VAL A 32 15.47 1.85 11.22
N ALA A 33 14.47 1.30 10.54
CA ALA A 33 14.02 1.77 9.23
C ALA A 33 12.59 2.30 9.29
N VAL A 34 12.35 3.45 8.65
CA VAL A 34 11.02 4.04 8.52
C VAL A 34 10.65 4.09 7.04
N THR A 35 9.50 3.52 6.70
CA THR A 35 8.98 3.53 5.33
C THR A 35 7.59 4.19 5.28
N PRO A 36 7.31 5.01 4.25
CA PRO A 36 5.96 5.55 4.06
C PRO A 36 4.91 4.47 3.87
N ALA A 37 5.27 3.39 3.16
CA ALA A 37 4.43 2.22 2.91
C ALA A 37 5.31 1.01 2.59
N SER A 38 4.83 -0.18 2.94
CA SER A 38 5.55 -1.43 2.64
C SER A 38 5.37 -1.84 1.18
N SER A 39 4.23 -1.51 0.56
CA SER A 39 3.92 -1.80 -0.84
C SER A 39 3.08 -0.68 -1.47
N ARG A 40 3.04 -0.64 -2.81
CA ARG A 40 2.16 0.27 -3.56
C ARG A 40 0.73 -0.25 -3.68
N TYR A 41 0.49 -1.53 -3.45
CA TYR A 41 -0.81 -2.20 -3.55
C TYR A 41 -1.54 -1.89 -4.88
N LEU A 42 -0.81 -1.91 -5.99
CA LEU A 42 -1.36 -1.57 -7.32
C LEU A 42 -2.37 -2.61 -7.78
N ASP A 43 -2.09 -3.88 -7.53
CA ASP A 43 -2.95 -5.03 -7.82
C ASP A 43 -4.34 -4.87 -7.21
N ILE A 44 -4.39 -4.46 -5.94
CA ILE A 44 -5.65 -4.22 -5.23
C ILE A 44 -6.37 -3.00 -5.79
N GLY A 45 -5.66 -1.91 -6.04
CA GLY A 45 -6.25 -0.71 -6.64
C GLY A 45 -6.94 -1.03 -7.98
N ILE A 46 -6.27 -1.75 -8.87
CA ILE A 46 -6.79 -2.13 -10.19
C ILE A 46 -7.99 -3.08 -10.06
N SER A 47 -7.88 -4.14 -9.23
CA SER A 47 -8.93 -5.13 -9.06
C SER A 47 -10.21 -4.52 -8.48
N VAL A 48 -10.07 -3.69 -7.45
CA VAL A 48 -11.22 -3.01 -6.82
C VAL A 48 -11.82 -1.98 -7.77
N SER A 49 -11.00 -1.22 -8.51
CA SER A 49 -11.49 -0.28 -9.52
C SER A 49 -12.31 -0.99 -10.60
N ALA A 50 -11.82 -2.13 -11.10
CA ALA A 50 -12.54 -2.91 -12.11
C ALA A 50 -13.89 -3.40 -11.59
N PHE A 51 -13.92 -3.97 -10.37
CA PHE A 51 -15.16 -4.42 -9.74
C PHE A 51 -16.18 -3.29 -9.55
N LEU A 52 -15.74 -2.17 -8.97
CA LEU A 52 -16.59 -1.00 -8.74
C LEU A 52 -17.10 -0.40 -10.06
N SER A 53 -16.29 -0.44 -11.13
CA SER A 53 -16.66 0.08 -12.43
C SER A 53 -17.75 -0.75 -13.09
N VAL A 54 -17.67 -2.09 -13.02
CA VAL A 54 -18.73 -2.97 -13.52
C VAL A 54 -20.04 -2.71 -12.78
N PHE A 55 -19.98 -2.59 -11.46
CA PHE A 55 -21.16 -2.34 -10.63
C PHE A 55 -21.78 -0.97 -10.92
N SER A 56 -20.95 0.07 -11.02
CA SER A 56 -21.42 1.43 -11.35
C SER A 56 -22.00 1.52 -12.77
N ALA A 57 -21.35 0.88 -13.75
CA ALA A 57 -21.85 0.83 -15.13
C ALA A 57 -23.20 0.13 -15.21
N TYR A 58 -23.38 -0.98 -14.47
CA TYR A 58 -24.66 -1.69 -14.39
C TYR A 58 -25.78 -0.80 -13.79
N ILE A 59 -25.50 -0.11 -12.69
CA ILE A 59 -26.44 0.81 -12.05
C ILE A 59 -26.83 1.93 -13.03
N CYS A 60 -25.86 2.60 -13.65
CA CYS A 60 -26.13 3.66 -14.62
C CYS A 60 -26.97 3.15 -15.79
N ALA A 61 -26.64 1.98 -16.33
CA ALA A 61 -27.40 1.36 -17.39
C ALA A 61 -28.85 1.04 -16.98
N ARG A 62 -29.11 0.78 -15.70
CA ARG A 62 -30.44 0.48 -15.19
C ARG A 62 -31.30 1.73 -14.95
N PHE A 63 -30.68 2.83 -14.53
CA PHE A 63 -31.39 4.07 -14.14
C PHE A 63 -31.62 5.04 -15.29
N ILE A 64 -30.72 5.09 -16.28
CA ILE A 64 -30.84 6.04 -17.42
C ILE A 64 -32.08 5.84 -18.27
N PRO A 65 -32.55 4.61 -18.62
CA PRO A 65 -33.69 4.41 -19.48
C PRO A 65 -35.02 4.95 -18.93
N GLY A 66 -35.15 5.11 -17.61
CA GLY A 66 -36.42 5.56 -16.98
C GLY A 66 -36.65 7.08 -17.00
N SER A 67 -35.65 7.86 -17.38
CA SER A 67 -35.67 9.32 -17.22
C SER A 67 -35.60 10.11 -18.53
N ILE A 68 -35.50 9.48 -19.69
CA ILE A 68 -35.16 10.15 -20.96
C ILE A 68 -36.15 9.73 -22.07
N ASN A 69 -36.48 10.71 -22.99
CA ASN A 69 -37.41 10.57 -24.11
C ASN A 69 -37.24 9.24 -24.91
N GLU A 70 -38.37 8.77 -25.46
CA GLU A 70 -38.47 7.51 -26.24
C GLU A 70 -37.39 7.37 -27.35
N PHE A 71 -37.03 8.48 -27.99
CA PHE A 71 -35.94 8.47 -29.00
C PHE A 71 -34.60 8.03 -28.44
N ILE A 72 -34.22 8.55 -27.27
CA ILE A 72 -32.94 8.18 -26.61
C ILE A 72 -32.99 6.75 -26.08
N THR A 73 -34.18 6.32 -25.61
CA THR A 73 -34.40 4.93 -25.18
C THR A 73 -34.23 3.95 -26.34
N SER A 74 -34.68 4.29 -27.54
CA SER A 74 -34.50 3.49 -28.76
C SER A 74 -33.03 3.42 -29.19
N LEU A 75 -32.31 4.55 -29.17
CA LEU A 75 -30.88 4.57 -29.44
C LEU A 75 -30.11 3.76 -28.40
N TYR A 76 -30.47 3.92 -27.13
CA TYR A 76 -29.86 3.22 -26.02
C TYR A 76 -30.01 1.67 -26.13
N SER A 77 -31.23 1.19 -26.49
CA SER A 77 -31.49 -0.24 -26.65
C SER A 77 -30.66 -0.89 -27.77
N ASN A 78 -30.42 -0.13 -28.85
CA ASN A 78 -29.63 -0.62 -29.99
C ASN A 78 -28.11 -0.65 -29.72
N TYR A 79 -27.59 0.26 -28.86
CA TYR A 79 -26.17 0.42 -28.56
C TYR A 79 -25.84 0.15 -27.08
N LEU A 80 -26.67 -0.67 -26.41
CA LEU A 80 -26.51 -0.99 -25.00
C LEU A 80 -25.09 -1.50 -24.62
N PRO A 81 -24.48 -2.42 -25.39
CA PRO A 81 -23.13 -2.89 -25.05
C PRO A 81 -22.08 -1.81 -25.10
N GLU A 82 -22.12 -0.94 -26.11
CA GLU A 82 -21.19 0.17 -26.31
C GLU A 82 -21.34 1.23 -25.21
N VAL A 83 -22.56 1.52 -24.82
CA VAL A 83 -22.88 2.45 -23.72
C VAL A 83 -22.39 1.88 -22.39
N MET A 84 -22.61 0.60 -22.11
CA MET A 84 -22.09 -0.06 -20.90
C MET A 84 -20.57 -0.07 -20.87
N LEU A 85 -19.93 -0.35 -22.01
CA LEU A 85 -18.47 -0.31 -22.12
C LEU A 85 -17.92 1.09 -21.86
N SER A 86 -18.59 2.12 -22.40
CA SER A 86 -18.18 3.52 -22.18
C SER A 86 -18.27 3.90 -20.69
N PHE A 87 -19.37 3.57 -20.01
CA PHE A 87 -19.51 3.77 -18.56
C PHE A 87 -18.45 3.01 -17.77
N PHE A 88 -18.21 1.74 -18.13
CA PHE A 88 -17.16 0.94 -17.50
C PHE A 88 -15.80 1.63 -17.60
N LEU A 89 -15.40 2.07 -18.78
CA LEU A 89 -14.11 2.73 -18.99
C LEU A 89 -14.02 4.04 -18.20
N ILE A 90 -15.06 4.87 -18.24
CA ILE A 90 -15.09 6.14 -17.49
C ILE A 90 -14.92 5.88 -16.00
N PHE A 91 -15.72 5.00 -15.41
CA PHE A 91 -15.65 4.69 -13.99
C PHE A 91 -14.32 4.01 -13.62
N PHE A 92 -13.80 3.16 -14.48
CA PHE A 92 -12.51 2.51 -14.27
C PHE A 92 -11.38 3.53 -14.14
N PHE A 93 -11.31 4.50 -15.05
CA PHE A 93 -10.31 5.56 -14.95
C PHE A 93 -10.53 6.48 -13.74
N VAL A 94 -11.77 6.83 -13.44
CA VAL A 94 -12.12 7.65 -12.28
C VAL A 94 -11.71 6.97 -10.97
N PHE A 95 -12.04 5.69 -10.79
CA PHE A 95 -11.66 4.95 -9.57
C PHE A 95 -10.16 4.74 -9.48
N ASN A 96 -9.47 4.46 -10.59
CA ASN A 96 -8.00 4.37 -10.57
C ASN A 96 -7.35 5.70 -10.18
N LEU A 97 -7.84 6.82 -10.72
CA LEU A 97 -7.37 8.16 -10.35
C LEU A 97 -7.64 8.43 -8.87
N LEU A 98 -8.82 8.08 -8.35
CA LEU A 98 -9.17 8.23 -6.94
C LEU A 98 -8.23 7.44 -6.03
N PHE A 99 -7.94 6.18 -6.36
CA PHE A 99 -7.00 5.35 -5.61
C PHE A 99 -5.54 5.80 -5.76
N PHE A 100 -5.20 6.48 -6.84
CA PHE A 100 -3.88 7.09 -7.00
C PHE A 100 -3.73 8.33 -6.10
N LEU A 101 -4.75 9.20 -6.07
CA LEU A 101 -4.74 10.41 -5.24
C LEU A 101 -4.88 10.11 -3.74
N PHE A 102 -5.67 9.10 -3.40
CA PHE A 102 -5.95 8.71 -2.01
C PHE A 102 -5.57 7.25 -1.72
N PRO A 103 -4.26 6.95 -1.53
CA PRO A 103 -3.78 5.59 -1.27
C PRO A 103 -4.45 4.93 -0.05
N SER A 104 -4.86 5.73 0.94
CA SER A 104 -5.53 5.24 2.15
C SER A 104 -6.85 4.52 1.88
N LEU A 105 -7.55 4.83 0.77
CA LEU A 105 -8.79 4.15 0.41
C LEU A 105 -8.58 2.67 0.08
N LYS A 106 -7.42 2.28 -0.43
CA LYS A 106 -7.07 0.88 -0.70
C LYS A 106 -7.10 0.03 0.57
N PHE A 107 -6.83 0.65 1.72
CA PHE A 107 -6.79 -0.05 3.01
C PHE A 107 -8.12 -0.61 3.47
N LEU A 108 -9.25 -0.04 3.00
CA LEU A 108 -10.59 -0.57 3.26
C LEU A 108 -10.78 -1.98 2.66
N PHE A 109 -10.06 -2.25 1.57
CA PHE A 109 -10.15 -3.50 0.81
C PHE A 109 -8.99 -4.46 1.09
N LEU A 110 -8.08 -4.09 2.01
CA LEU A 110 -6.89 -4.85 2.31
C LEU A 110 -7.09 -5.72 3.56
N SER A 111 -6.93 -7.03 3.42
CA SER A 111 -6.94 -7.93 4.58
C SER A 111 -5.70 -7.74 5.45
N ASN A 112 -5.81 -8.00 6.76
CA ASN A 112 -4.69 -7.88 7.68
C ASN A 112 -3.54 -8.83 7.32
N GLY A 113 -3.83 -10.05 6.89
CA GLY A 113 -2.80 -11.01 6.47
C GLY A 113 -1.99 -10.52 5.27
N ARG A 114 -2.63 -9.82 4.30
CA ARG A 114 -1.92 -9.24 3.16
C ARG A 114 -1.00 -8.09 3.60
N LYS A 115 -1.45 -7.24 4.54
CA LYS A 115 -0.61 -6.16 5.10
C LYS A 115 0.63 -6.74 5.78
N GLU A 116 0.47 -7.78 6.58
CA GLU A 116 1.58 -8.45 7.28
C GLU A 116 2.58 -9.07 6.31
N ALA A 117 2.10 -9.77 5.28
CA ALA A 117 2.97 -10.35 4.26
C ALA A 117 3.81 -9.30 3.52
N GLU A 118 3.23 -8.16 3.17
CA GLU A 118 3.96 -7.08 2.50
C GLU A 118 4.95 -6.37 3.44
N ILE A 119 4.60 -6.20 4.73
CA ILE A 119 5.53 -5.67 5.74
C ILE A 119 6.70 -6.62 5.95
N HIS A 120 6.43 -7.91 6.10
CA HIS A 120 7.47 -8.95 6.25
C HIS A 120 8.44 -8.94 5.07
N LYS A 121 7.92 -9.02 3.84
CA LYS A 121 8.71 -8.94 2.62
C LYS A 121 9.55 -7.65 2.54
N LYS A 122 9.00 -6.54 2.98
CA LYS A 122 9.72 -5.26 3.01
C LYS A 122 10.81 -5.27 4.08
N ALA A 123 10.55 -5.85 5.24
CA ALA A 123 11.53 -6.02 6.30
C ALA A 123 12.70 -6.90 5.84
N GLU A 124 12.43 -8.06 5.24
CA GLU A 124 13.48 -8.92 4.68
C GLU A 124 14.32 -8.17 3.64
N GLN A 125 13.70 -7.44 2.73
CA GLN A 125 14.43 -6.65 1.74
C GLN A 125 15.39 -5.66 2.39
N ILE A 126 14.96 -4.93 3.43
CA ILE A 126 15.78 -3.93 4.12
C ILE A 126 16.87 -4.62 4.95
N PHE A 127 16.57 -5.75 5.59
CA PHE A 127 17.48 -6.55 6.39
C PHE A 127 18.70 -6.98 5.57
N TYR A 128 18.47 -7.60 4.41
CA TYR A 128 19.53 -8.01 3.50
C TYR A 128 20.26 -6.84 2.83
N GLN A 129 19.56 -5.73 2.54
CA GLN A 129 20.18 -4.53 1.97
C GLN A 129 21.16 -3.85 2.93
N ASN A 130 20.93 -3.96 4.24
CA ASN A 130 21.81 -3.43 5.27
C ASN A 130 22.83 -4.47 5.79
N HIS A 131 22.91 -5.64 5.15
CA HIS A 131 23.84 -6.71 5.50
C HIS A 131 23.74 -7.19 6.95
N LEU A 132 22.57 -7.09 7.57
CA LEU A 132 22.32 -7.56 8.93
C LEU A 132 22.44 -9.07 9.08
N ASP A 133 22.37 -9.82 7.98
CA ASP A 133 22.66 -11.26 7.87
C ASP A 133 24.15 -11.60 7.97
N ARG A 134 25.05 -10.60 7.95
CA ARG A 134 26.51 -10.79 7.92
C ARG A 134 27.22 -10.37 9.21
N THR A 135 26.48 -10.15 10.28
CA THR A 135 27.07 -9.89 11.60
C THR A 135 27.82 -11.11 12.10
N LEU A 136 28.94 -10.91 12.85
CA LEU A 136 29.83 -11.97 13.29
C LEU A 136 29.12 -13.10 14.05
N ASP A 137 28.17 -12.74 14.92
CA ASP A 137 27.43 -13.68 15.77
C ASP A 137 25.96 -13.87 15.31
N LYS A 138 25.62 -13.46 14.08
CA LYS A 138 24.25 -13.45 13.56
C LYS A 138 23.24 -12.75 14.48
N THR A 139 23.64 -11.60 15.01
CA THR A 139 22.89 -10.83 16.00
C THR A 139 22.30 -9.54 15.42
N GLY A 140 22.03 -9.51 14.11
CA GLY A 140 21.38 -8.39 13.44
C GLY A 140 19.91 -8.26 13.83
N ILE A 141 19.48 -7.03 14.14
CA ILE A 141 18.06 -6.69 14.45
C ILE A 141 17.61 -5.56 13.54
N LEU A 142 16.51 -5.75 12.82
CA LEU A 142 15.82 -4.70 12.10
C LEU A 142 14.51 -4.35 12.80
N ILE A 143 14.30 -3.06 13.07
CA ILE A 143 13.02 -2.51 13.51
C ILE A 143 12.46 -1.69 12.35
N LEU A 144 11.43 -2.20 11.67
CA LEU A 144 10.75 -1.53 10.56
C LEU A 144 9.47 -0.86 11.03
N LEU A 145 9.39 0.46 10.86
CA LEU A 145 8.18 1.25 11.07
C LEU A 145 7.52 1.54 9.72
N SER A 146 6.33 1.00 9.49
CA SER A 146 5.52 1.28 8.30
C SER A 146 4.38 2.23 8.63
N LEU A 147 4.45 3.46 8.06
CA LEU A 147 3.52 4.53 8.44
C LEU A 147 2.12 4.31 7.88
N LEU A 148 2.02 3.88 6.63
CA LEU A 148 0.75 3.67 5.96
C LEU A 148 -0.02 2.52 6.60
N GLU A 149 0.65 1.41 6.91
CA GLU A 149 0.09 0.24 7.59
C GLU A 149 -0.09 0.45 9.10
N LYS A 150 0.52 1.52 9.66
CA LYS A 150 0.55 1.83 11.10
C LYS A 150 1.01 0.63 11.93
N LYS A 151 2.08 -0.03 11.46
CA LYS A 151 2.64 -1.22 12.11
C LYS A 151 4.14 -1.09 12.30
N ILE A 152 4.60 -1.68 13.40
CA ILE A 152 6.02 -1.93 13.67
C ILE A 152 6.26 -3.42 13.44
N TYR A 153 7.35 -3.74 12.73
CA TYR A 153 7.79 -5.11 12.50
C TYR A 153 9.24 -5.26 12.93
N ILE A 154 9.52 -6.28 13.70
CA ILE A 154 10.88 -6.58 14.18
C ILE A 154 11.32 -7.88 13.50
N LEU A 155 12.46 -7.83 12.83
CA LEU A 155 13.12 -8.98 12.24
C LEU A 155 14.48 -9.13 12.92
N ALA A 156 14.74 -10.30 13.50
CA ALA A 156 15.99 -10.64 14.14
C ALA A 156 16.66 -11.81 13.42
N ASP A 157 18.00 -11.83 13.41
CA ASP A 157 18.77 -12.93 12.87
C ASP A 157 18.79 -14.14 13.84
N GLU A 158 19.25 -15.29 13.36
CA GLU A 158 19.21 -16.58 14.07
C GLU A 158 19.96 -16.57 15.41
N GLY A 159 20.98 -15.72 15.57
CA GLY A 159 21.78 -15.64 16.81
C GLY A 159 21.09 -14.97 17.99
N ILE A 160 19.89 -14.42 17.80
CA ILE A 160 19.11 -13.72 18.86
C ILE A 160 17.96 -14.57 19.41
N ILE A 161 17.65 -15.68 18.77
CA ILE A 161 16.54 -16.59 19.15
C ILE A 161 17.00 -17.62 20.18
#